data_67322a560ed135c7fdd8c1cbc8f56159
#
_entry.id   67322a560ed135c7fdd8c1cbc8f56159
#
_cell.length_a   1.000
_cell.length_b   1.000
_cell.length_c   1.000
_cell.angle_alpha   90.00
_cell.angle_beta   90.00
_cell.angle_gamma   90.00
#
_symmetry.space_group_name_H-M   'P 1'
#
loop_
_entity.id
_entity.type
_entity.pdbx_description
1 polymer ?
#
loop_
_entity_poly.entity_id
_entity_poly.type
_entity_poly.pdbx_seq_one_letter_code
_entity_poly.pdbx_strand_id
1 'polypeptide(L)'
;MGGSSAKRAPDIHRYGTDPAQFGELWLPDGAAAGTVVVIHGGFWRARYDLSLGRPLAADLAARGYAAWNLEYRRALAGGGWPRTFDDMAAGIDLLATLPVDTSRVVAVGHSAGGHLAAWAAGREKLPQGAPGAPAGGGQSRAGGGSGRAYVAVTGVVSQAGVLALADCARERVGDGAALDLMGGGPGELPEQYRLADPIAAVPLGVPVLCLHSRGDGNVPYSYSERYVAAATAAGGQATLTETHGDHFTLIDPASADWAAAVAALPALLS
;
A
#
# COMPACT_ATOMS: atom_id res chain seq x y z
N MET A 1 -32.11 15.81 -18.19
CA MET A 1 -31.39 16.88 -17.51
C MET A 1 -30.33 16.20 -16.65
N GLY A 2 -29.12 16.02 -17.21
CA GLY A 2 -28.00 15.41 -16.51
C GLY A 2 -27.32 16.49 -15.66
N GLY A 3 -27.59 16.50 -14.37
CA GLY A 3 -26.84 17.30 -13.43
C GLY A 3 -25.38 16.82 -13.42
N SER A 4 -24.46 17.64 -13.88
CA SER A 4 -23.03 17.47 -13.63
C SER A 4 -22.84 17.54 -12.12
N SER A 5 -22.77 16.39 -11.44
CA SER A 5 -22.31 16.35 -10.05
C SER A 5 -20.90 16.89 -10.06
N ALA A 6 -20.69 18.08 -9.48
CA ALA A 6 -19.35 18.60 -9.25
C ALA A 6 -18.61 17.54 -8.40
N LYS A 7 -17.50 17.00 -8.94
CA LYS A 7 -16.66 16.03 -8.20
C LYS A 7 -16.32 16.64 -6.84
N ARG A 8 -16.79 16.01 -5.77
CA ARG A 8 -16.51 16.45 -4.40
C ARG A 8 -15.00 16.45 -4.18
N ALA A 9 -14.47 17.55 -3.63
CA ALA A 9 -13.08 17.58 -3.21
C ALA A 9 -12.86 16.62 -2.03
N PRO A 10 -11.69 16.01 -1.90
CA PRO A 10 -11.41 15.13 -0.76
C PRO A 10 -11.32 15.89 0.55
N ASP A 11 -11.69 15.21 1.62
CA ASP A 11 -11.46 15.69 2.99
C ASP A 11 -10.02 15.35 3.41
N ILE A 12 -9.25 16.33 3.87
CA ILE A 12 -7.85 16.14 4.28
C ILE A 12 -7.79 15.83 5.78
N HIS A 13 -7.16 14.71 6.14
CA HIS A 13 -6.96 14.32 7.53
C HIS A 13 -5.49 14.11 7.82
N ARG A 14 -5.01 14.61 8.97
CA ARG A 14 -3.62 14.48 9.40
C ARG A 14 -3.47 13.40 10.47
N TYR A 15 -2.46 12.54 10.31
CA TYR A 15 -2.14 11.50 11.29
C TYR A 15 -0.88 11.83 12.12
N GLY A 16 -0.20 12.94 11.79
CA GLY A 16 0.99 13.43 12.50
C GLY A 16 1.21 14.93 12.27
N THR A 17 2.36 15.42 12.73
CA THR A 17 2.73 16.85 12.68
C THR A 17 3.59 17.22 11.47
N ASP A 18 4.23 16.24 10.82
CA ASP A 18 5.02 16.48 9.61
C ASP A 18 4.08 16.86 8.44
N PRO A 19 4.48 17.78 7.55
CA PRO A 19 3.70 18.13 6.36
C PRO A 19 3.28 16.94 5.49
N ALA A 20 4.07 15.87 5.45
CA ALA A 20 3.76 14.66 4.69
C ALA A 20 2.92 13.62 5.47
N GLN A 21 2.53 13.91 6.71
CA GLN A 21 1.72 13.01 7.53
C GLN A 21 0.22 13.32 7.40
N PHE A 22 -0.35 13.04 6.24
CA PHE A 22 -1.78 13.24 5.95
C PHE A 22 -2.28 12.27 4.88
N GLY A 23 -3.57 12.26 4.68
CA GLY A 23 -4.21 11.61 3.55
C GLY A 23 -5.45 12.38 3.10
N GLU A 24 -5.94 12.01 1.94
CA GLU A 24 -7.13 12.56 1.29
C GLU A 24 -8.22 11.49 1.32
N LEU A 25 -9.32 11.77 2.02
CA LEU A 25 -10.49 10.89 2.03
C LEU A 25 -11.46 11.29 0.91
N TRP A 26 -11.64 10.42 -0.04
CA TRP A 26 -12.59 10.52 -1.14
C TRP A 26 -13.79 9.63 -0.84
N LEU A 27 -14.95 10.21 -0.71
CA LEU A 27 -16.19 9.48 -0.41
C LEU A 27 -17.10 9.42 -1.63
N PRO A 28 -17.80 8.28 -1.84
CA PRO A 28 -18.81 8.15 -2.89
C PRO A 28 -20.08 8.93 -2.54
N ASP A 29 -20.96 9.11 -3.53
CA ASP A 29 -22.31 9.58 -3.33
C ASP A 29 -23.14 8.42 -2.73
N GLY A 30 -23.27 8.38 -1.41
CA GLY A 30 -24.03 7.33 -0.69
C GLY A 30 -23.14 6.40 0.14
N ALA A 31 -23.68 5.21 0.47
CA ALA A 31 -22.96 4.22 1.26
C ALA A 31 -21.80 3.62 0.45
N ALA A 32 -20.61 3.55 1.05
CA ALA A 32 -19.46 2.94 0.40
C ALA A 32 -19.58 1.41 0.37
N ALA A 33 -19.18 0.80 -0.74
CA ALA A 33 -19.10 -0.65 -0.91
C ALA A 33 -17.92 -1.28 -0.14
N GLY A 34 -17.00 -0.47 0.36
CA GLY A 34 -15.83 -0.86 1.13
C GLY A 34 -14.79 0.26 1.14
N THR A 35 -13.70 0.05 1.88
CA THR A 35 -12.63 1.03 2.03
C THR A 35 -11.37 0.57 1.29
N VAL A 36 -10.82 1.47 0.47
CA VAL A 36 -9.60 1.23 -0.32
C VAL A 36 -8.54 2.25 0.06
N VAL A 37 -7.39 1.79 0.53
CA VAL A 37 -6.21 2.62 0.76
C VAL A 37 -5.40 2.67 -0.52
N VAL A 38 -5.17 3.86 -1.06
CA VAL A 38 -4.33 4.08 -2.25
C VAL A 38 -2.96 4.56 -1.80
N ILE A 39 -1.90 3.83 -2.19
CA ILE A 39 -0.52 4.12 -1.80
C ILE A 39 0.32 4.37 -3.05
N HIS A 40 0.82 5.59 -3.16
CA HIS A 40 1.57 6.01 -4.34
C HIS A 40 2.97 5.40 -4.41
N GLY A 41 3.49 5.30 -5.63
CA GLY A 41 4.85 4.89 -5.95
C GLY A 41 5.86 6.04 -5.93
N GLY A 42 6.97 5.84 -6.67
CA GLY A 42 8.02 6.84 -6.86
C GLY A 42 9.32 6.51 -6.12
N PHE A 43 9.64 5.22 -5.96
CA PHE A 43 10.87 4.76 -5.31
C PHE A 43 11.11 5.36 -3.91
N TRP A 44 10.03 5.64 -3.18
CA TRP A 44 10.07 6.30 -1.85
C TRP A 44 10.79 7.66 -1.86
N ARG A 45 10.99 8.31 -3.01
CA ARG A 45 11.75 9.56 -3.18
C ARG A 45 10.86 10.80 -3.10
N ALA A 46 11.41 11.89 -2.56
CA ALA A 46 10.69 13.14 -2.28
C ALA A 46 10.11 13.87 -3.51
N ARG A 47 10.57 13.54 -4.72
CA ARG A 47 10.04 14.14 -5.96
C ARG A 47 8.65 13.63 -6.36
N TYR A 48 8.16 12.60 -5.69
CA TYR A 48 6.84 12.01 -5.90
C TYR A 48 6.01 12.12 -4.64
N ASP A 49 4.71 12.26 -4.80
CA ASP A 49 3.76 12.41 -3.71
C ASP A 49 2.41 11.75 -4.05
N LEU A 50 1.45 11.88 -3.16
CA LEU A 50 0.12 11.31 -3.31
C LEU A 50 -0.67 11.82 -4.52
N SER A 51 -0.20 12.85 -5.24
CA SER A 51 -0.86 13.31 -6.48
C SER A 51 -0.94 12.23 -7.55
N LEU A 52 -0.01 11.26 -7.53
CA LEU A 52 -0.07 10.08 -8.39
C LEU A 52 -1.29 9.18 -8.10
N GLY A 53 -1.75 9.14 -6.85
CA GLY A 53 -2.91 8.36 -6.43
C GLY A 53 -4.25 9.08 -6.59
N ARG A 54 -4.26 10.42 -6.74
CA ARG A 54 -5.51 11.20 -6.83
C ARG A 54 -6.45 10.76 -7.95
N PRO A 55 -5.99 10.49 -9.18
CA PRO A 55 -6.88 10.00 -10.24
C PRO A 55 -7.54 8.67 -9.88
N LEU A 56 -6.79 7.78 -9.23
CA LEU A 56 -7.27 6.47 -8.79
C LEU A 56 -8.30 6.60 -7.67
N ALA A 57 -8.02 7.43 -6.66
CA ALA A 57 -8.92 7.68 -5.54
C ALA A 57 -10.24 8.32 -6.00
N ALA A 58 -10.17 9.27 -6.95
CA ALA A 58 -11.34 9.88 -7.54
C ALA A 58 -12.19 8.88 -8.35
N ASP A 59 -11.56 7.97 -9.10
CA ASP A 59 -12.23 6.91 -9.85
C ASP A 59 -12.87 5.88 -8.92
N LEU A 60 -12.18 5.48 -7.84
CA LEU A 60 -12.73 4.59 -6.81
C LEU A 60 -13.97 5.20 -6.14
N ALA A 61 -13.93 6.48 -5.76
CA ALA A 61 -15.08 7.17 -5.19
C ALA A 61 -16.25 7.22 -6.17
N ALA A 62 -15.99 7.50 -7.45
CA ALA A 62 -17.03 7.48 -8.50
C ALA A 62 -17.64 6.08 -8.71
N ARG A 63 -16.91 5.01 -8.37
CA ARG A 63 -17.39 3.61 -8.42
C ARG A 63 -18.02 3.12 -7.13
N GLY A 64 -18.15 3.97 -6.11
CA GLY A 64 -18.86 3.63 -4.87
C GLY A 64 -17.96 3.14 -3.74
N TYR A 65 -16.65 3.31 -3.79
CA TYR A 65 -15.73 2.98 -2.70
C TYR A 65 -15.33 4.21 -1.90
N ALA A 66 -15.10 4.06 -0.59
CA ALA A 66 -14.36 5.07 0.17
C ALA A 66 -12.88 4.88 -0.13
N ALA A 67 -12.22 5.91 -0.69
CA ALA A 67 -10.80 5.84 -1.04
C ALA A 67 -9.98 6.74 -0.13
N TRP A 68 -8.98 6.16 0.53
CA TRP A 68 -8.02 6.83 1.38
C TRP A 68 -6.68 6.94 0.64
N ASN A 69 -6.41 8.08 0.00
CA ASN A 69 -5.18 8.37 -0.71
C ASN A 69 -4.13 8.85 0.29
N LEU A 70 -3.14 8.02 0.59
CA LEU A 70 -2.24 8.20 1.72
C LEU A 70 -0.91 8.80 1.29
N GLU A 71 -0.50 9.90 1.94
CA GLU A 71 0.83 10.47 1.86
C GLU A 71 1.71 9.94 3.00
N TYR A 72 3.03 9.94 2.82
CA TYR A 72 4.00 9.48 3.82
C TYR A 72 5.34 10.19 3.65
N ARG A 73 6.14 10.26 4.71
CA ARG A 73 7.51 10.78 4.65
C ARG A 73 8.39 9.87 3.81
N ARG A 74 9.08 10.45 2.87
CA ARG A 74 9.92 9.75 1.89
C ARG A 74 11.38 9.71 2.34
N ALA A 75 12.12 8.73 1.83
CA ALA A 75 13.55 8.58 2.07
C ALA A 75 14.30 9.88 1.74
N LEU A 76 15.29 10.19 2.53
CA LEU A 76 16.13 11.41 2.46
C LEU A 76 15.36 12.74 2.63
N ALA A 77 14.04 12.67 2.94
CA ALA A 77 13.19 13.83 3.19
C ALA A 77 12.35 13.61 4.46
N GLY A 78 12.98 13.30 5.56
CA GLY A 78 12.36 13.06 6.86
C GLY A 78 11.84 11.63 7.07
N GLY A 79 11.71 10.81 6.01
CA GLY A 79 11.33 9.41 6.05
C GLY A 79 12.52 8.43 5.98
N GLY A 80 12.28 7.29 5.35
CA GLY A 80 13.16 6.13 5.40
C GLY A 80 12.81 5.22 6.58
N TRP A 81 13.57 4.13 6.74
CA TRP A 81 13.41 3.24 7.89
C TRP A 81 13.78 3.95 9.21
N PRO A 82 12.98 3.85 10.27
CA PRO A 82 11.67 3.20 10.34
C PRO A 82 10.49 4.12 9.98
N ARG A 83 10.74 5.42 9.79
CA ARG A 83 9.73 6.49 9.78
C ARG A 83 8.67 6.35 8.69
N THR A 84 9.06 5.91 7.48
CA THR A 84 8.11 5.66 6.38
C THR A 84 7.11 4.55 6.75
N PHE A 85 7.58 3.54 7.45
CA PHE A 85 6.77 2.40 7.89
C PHE A 85 5.85 2.77 9.06
N ASP A 86 6.34 3.58 9.99
CA ASP A 86 5.52 4.16 11.07
C ASP A 86 4.42 5.06 10.50
N ASP A 87 4.71 5.82 9.44
CA ASP A 87 3.75 6.65 8.74
C ASP A 87 2.66 5.82 8.06
N MET A 88 3.05 4.73 7.37
CA MET A 88 2.09 3.79 6.79
C MET A 88 1.14 3.24 7.85
N ALA A 89 1.70 2.78 8.97
CA ALA A 89 0.92 2.26 10.07
C ALA A 89 -0.04 3.32 10.63
N ALA A 90 0.47 4.48 10.99
CA ALA A 90 -0.32 5.57 11.59
C ALA A 90 -1.39 6.12 10.63
N GLY A 91 -1.07 6.20 9.33
CA GLY A 91 -1.99 6.68 8.31
C GLY A 91 -3.14 5.71 8.03
N ILE A 92 -2.87 4.40 8.05
CA ILE A 92 -3.92 3.38 7.92
C ILE A 92 -4.75 3.31 9.21
N ASP A 93 -4.12 3.33 10.38
CA ASP A 93 -4.79 3.27 11.67
C ASP A 93 -5.67 4.50 11.96
N LEU A 94 -5.41 5.64 11.28
CA LEU A 94 -6.28 6.81 11.36
C LEU A 94 -7.69 6.51 10.84
N LEU A 95 -7.87 5.58 9.90
CA LEU A 95 -9.18 5.18 9.37
C LEU A 95 -10.17 4.77 10.47
N ALA A 96 -9.69 4.24 11.60
CA ALA A 96 -10.55 3.89 12.73
C ALA A 96 -11.30 5.10 13.34
N THR A 97 -10.88 6.32 13.01
CA THR A 97 -11.50 7.56 13.50
C THR A 97 -12.32 8.28 12.43
N LEU A 98 -12.31 7.76 11.19
CA LEU A 98 -12.97 8.36 10.04
C LEU A 98 -14.33 7.67 9.77
N PRO A 99 -15.27 8.32 9.07
CA PRO A 99 -16.60 7.77 8.81
C PRO A 99 -16.58 6.74 7.65
N VAL A 100 -15.75 5.70 7.80
CA VAL A 100 -15.58 4.63 6.82
C VAL A 100 -15.65 3.25 7.49
N ASP A 101 -16.01 2.24 6.74
CA ASP A 101 -15.99 0.85 7.23
C ASP A 101 -14.54 0.34 7.26
N THR A 102 -14.05 0.00 8.44
CA THR A 102 -12.70 -0.56 8.66
C THR A 102 -12.70 -2.07 8.88
N SER A 103 -13.85 -2.73 8.77
CA SER A 103 -13.94 -4.18 8.89
C SER A 103 -13.29 -4.91 7.71
N ARG A 104 -13.25 -4.25 6.55
CA ARG A 104 -12.65 -4.72 5.30
C ARG A 104 -11.94 -3.57 4.60
N VAL A 105 -10.61 -3.64 4.56
CA VAL A 105 -9.76 -2.60 3.98
C VAL A 105 -8.81 -3.24 2.98
N VAL A 106 -8.94 -2.87 1.72
CA VAL A 106 -8.00 -3.30 0.67
C VAL A 106 -6.96 -2.21 0.45
N ALA A 107 -5.68 -2.57 0.45
CA ALA A 107 -4.61 -1.67 0.06
C ALA A 107 -4.25 -1.88 -1.42
N VAL A 108 -4.37 -0.81 -2.21
CA VAL A 108 -3.94 -0.75 -3.60
C VAL A 108 -2.68 0.11 -3.67
N GLY A 109 -1.56 -0.48 -4.05
CA GLY A 109 -0.29 0.23 -4.09
C GLY A 109 0.47 0.02 -5.38
N HIS A 110 1.03 1.10 -5.91
CA HIS A 110 1.82 1.09 -7.13
C HIS A 110 3.32 1.13 -6.83
N SER A 111 4.13 0.27 -7.46
CA SER A 111 5.59 0.32 -7.38
C SER A 111 6.09 0.27 -5.91
N ALA A 112 6.77 1.30 -5.43
CA ALA A 112 7.11 1.50 -4.02
C ALA A 112 5.87 1.45 -3.09
N GLY A 113 4.71 1.92 -3.56
CA GLY A 113 3.43 1.80 -2.85
C GLY A 113 2.92 0.36 -2.78
N GLY A 114 3.18 -0.46 -3.80
CA GLY A 114 2.87 -1.90 -3.78
C GLY A 114 3.68 -2.66 -2.73
N HIS A 115 4.95 -2.29 -2.54
CA HIS A 115 5.76 -2.73 -1.41
C HIS A 115 5.10 -2.38 -0.07
N LEU A 116 4.75 -1.09 0.12
CA LEU A 116 4.17 -0.61 1.37
C LEU A 116 2.77 -1.20 1.64
N ALA A 117 1.97 -1.46 0.60
CA ALA A 117 0.66 -2.11 0.72
C ALA A 117 0.81 -3.57 1.23
N ALA A 118 1.71 -4.35 0.64
CA ALA A 118 1.98 -5.71 1.06
C ALA A 118 2.61 -5.75 2.47
N TRP A 119 3.53 -4.84 2.78
CA TRP A 119 4.10 -4.72 4.12
C TRP A 119 3.01 -4.39 5.16
N ALA A 120 2.10 -3.46 4.86
CA ALA A 120 1.02 -3.07 5.75
C ALA A 120 0.07 -4.23 6.08
N ALA A 121 -0.19 -5.12 5.12
CA ALA A 121 -0.98 -6.32 5.33
C ALA A 121 -0.28 -7.36 6.23
N GLY A 122 1.05 -7.32 6.29
CA GLY A 122 1.86 -8.20 7.17
C GLY A 122 2.07 -7.70 8.59
N ARG A 123 1.56 -6.51 8.96
CA ARG A 123 1.85 -5.84 10.24
C ARG A 123 1.53 -6.67 11.49
N GLU A 124 0.49 -7.50 11.46
CA GLU A 124 0.13 -8.37 12.59
C GLU A 124 1.22 -9.37 12.97
N LYS A 125 2.10 -9.70 12.03
CA LYS A 125 3.22 -10.63 12.23
C LYS A 125 4.49 -9.96 12.74
N LEU A 126 4.51 -8.63 12.78
CA LEU A 126 5.66 -7.89 13.29
C LEU A 126 5.85 -8.15 14.78
N PRO A 127 7.08 -8.33 15.25
CA PRO A 127 7.36 -8.41 16.68
C PRO A 127 6.85 -7.18 17.42
N GLN A 128 6.40 -7.38 18.65
CA GLN A 128 5.98 -6.27 19.51
C GLN A 128 7.10 -5.23 19.63
N GLY A 129 6.77 -3.97 19.42
CA GLY A 129 7.73 -2.85 19.46
C GLY A 129 8.54 -2.67 18.17
N ALA A 130 8.36 -3.51 17.15
CA ALA A 130 8.90 -3.24 15.83
C ALA A 130 8.20 -2.03 15.19
N PRO A 131 8.88 -1.27 14.31
CA PRO A 131 8.27 -0.18 13.58
C PRO A 131 6.97 -0.58 12.89
N GLY A 132 5.91 0.20 13.11
CA GLY A 132 4.59 -0.05 12.54
C GLY A 132 3.83 -1.24 13.11
N ALA A 133 4.37 -1.96 14.09
CA ALA A 133 3.65 -3.07 14.74
C ALA A 133 2.38 -2.56 15.46
N PRO A 134 1.30 -3.37 15.48
CA PRO A 134 0.11 -3.03 16.25
C PRO A 134 0.41 -2.81 17.74
N ALA A 135 -0.11 -1.76 18.34
CA ALA A 135 0.01 -1.53 19.77
C ALA A 135 -0.81 -2.61 20.53
N GLY A 136 -0.14 -3.46 21.31
CA GLY A 136 -0.80 -4.44 22.18
C GLY A 136 -1.00 -5.82 21.59
N GLY A 137 -0.18 -6.26 20.66
CA GLY A 137 -0.15 -7.67 20.17
C GLY A 137 -1.50 -8.16 19.66
N GLY A 138 -1.76 -8.07 18.37
CA GLY A 138 -2.69 -8.86 17.56
C GLY A 138 -4.16 -9.00 17.93
N GLN A 139 -4.67 -8.36 19.00
CA GLN A 139 -6.06 -8.42 19.39
C GLN A 139 -6.52 -7.12 20.06
N SER A 140 -6.84 -6.10 19.28
CA SER A 140 -7.65 -4.95 19.74
C SER A 140 -8.80 -4.68 18.78
N ARG A 141 -9.83 -5.49 18.87
CA ARG A 141 -11.20 -5.04 18.61
C ARG A 141 -11.53 -4.00 19.67
N ALA A 142 -12.05 -2.84 19.21
CA ALA A 142 -12.58 -1.72 19.98
C ALA A 142 -12.73 -1.96 21.49
N GLY A 143 -11.86 -1.32 22.30
CA GLY A 143 -11.97 -1.36 23.76
C GLY A 143 -10.84 -0.60 24.46
N GLY A 144 -11.02 0.71 24.72
CA GLY A 144 -10.57 1.42 25.90
C GLY A 144 -9.08 1.44 26.26
N GLY A 145 -8.20 1.78 25.33
CA GLY A 145 -6.81 2.11 25.66
C GLY A 145 -6.38 3.37 24.91
N SER A 146 -5.49 4.19 25.46
CA SER A 146 -5.01 5.46 24.90
C SER A 146 -4.10 5.35 23.66
N GLY A 147 -4.10 4.19 22.97
CA GLY A 147 -3.43 3.94 21.70
C GLY A 147 -4.42 3.99 20.54
N ARG A 148 -4.00 4.47 19.35
CA ARG A 148 -4.81 4.36 18.12
C ARG A 148 -5.22 2.91 17.89
N ALA A 149 -6.49 2.71 17.52
CA ALA A 149 -6.99 1.36 17.17
C ALA A 149 -6.27 0.88 15.91
N TYR A 150 -5.79 -0.35 15.92
CA TYR A 150 -5.22 -1.00 14.75
C TYR A 150 -6.28 -1.26 13.68
N VAL A 151 -5.98 -0.91 12.44
CA VAL A 151 -6.79 -1.22 11.27
C VAL A 151 -6.08 -2.27 10.41
N ALA A 152 -6.66 -3.44 10.32
CA ALA A 152 -6.12 -4.53 9.50
C ALA A 152 -6.35 -4.25 8.01
N VAL A 153 -5.33 -4.46 7.20
CA VAL A 153 -5.48 -4.58 5.74
C VAL A 153 -5.90 -6.03 5.45
N THR A 154 -7.07 -6.20 4.84
CA THR A 154 -7.69 -7.52 4.61
C THR A 154 -7.47 -8.07 3.21
N GLY A 155 -6.90 -7.27 2.30
CA GLY A 155 -6.53 -7.67 0.94
C GLY A 155 -5.57 -6.68 0.30
N VAL A 156 -4.80 -7.13 -0.66
CA VAL A 156 -3.78 -6.31 -1.34
C VAL A 156 -3.92 -6.42 -2.85
N VAL A 157 -3.88 -5.27 -3.54
CA VAL A 157 -3.57 -5.19 -4.98
C VAL A 157 -2.20 -4.52 -5.12
N SER A 158 -1.21 -5.29 -5.51
CA SER A 158 0.15 -4.79 -5.77
C SER A 158 0.32 -4.55 -7.27
N GLN A 159 0.39 -3.30 -7.65
CA GLN A 159 0.58 -2.83 -9.03
C GLN A 159 2.08 -2.64 -9.29
N ALA A 160 2.73 -3.60 -9.96
CA ALA A 160 4.18 -3.61 -10.21
C ALA A 160 5.01 -3.34 -8.94
N GLY A 161 4.60 -3.95 -7.81
CA GLY A 161 5.18 -3.68 -6.50
C GLY A 161 6.61 -4.20 -6.33
N VAL A 162 7.43 -3.47 -5.56
CA VAL A 162 8.76 -3.91 -5.14
C VAL A 162 8.60 -4.93 -3.99
N LEU A 163 8.16 -6.15 -4.32
CA LEU A 163 7.81 -7.19 -3.35
C LEU A 163 9.01 -8.01 -2.84
N ALA A 164 10.21 -7.76 -3.38
CA ALA A 164 11.49 -8.34 -2.98
C ALA A 164 12.49 -7.20 -2.69
N LEU A 165 12.33 -6.54 -1.53
CA LEU A 165 13.06 -5.32 -1.18
C LEU A 165 14.57 -5.55 -1.08
N ALA A 166 14.98 -6.68 -0.50
CA ALA A 166 16.39 -7.03 -0.36
C ALA A 166 17.07 -7.21 -1.73
N ASP A 167 16.37 -7.80 -2.69
CA ASP A 167 16.88 -7.95 -4.05
C ASP A 167 16.91 -6.61 -4.79
N CYS A 168 15.88 -5.78 -4.61
CA CYS A 168 15.87 -4.40 -5.12
C CYS A 168 17.11 -3.61 -4.66
N ALA A 169 17.53 -3.78 -3.41
CA ALA A 169 18.74 -3.17 -2.88
C ALA A 169 20.02 -3.74 -3.50
N ARG A 170 20.14 -5.08 -3.61
CA ARG A 170 21.29 -5.77 -4.20
C ARG A 170 21.47 -5.44 -5.68
N GLU A 171 20.37 -5.43 -6.42
CA GLU A 171 20.32 -5.15 -7.85
C GLU A 171 20.35 -3.64 -8.16
N ARG A 172 20.33 -2.78 -7.11
CA ARG A 172 20.32 -1.31 -7.20
C ARG A 172 19.22 -0.75 -8.11
N VAL A 173 18.07 -1.40 -8.15
CA VAL A 173 16.91 -0.95 -8.94
C VAL A 173 16.52 0.46 -8.51
N GLY A 174 16.21 1.32 -9.49
CA GLY A 174 15.90 2.73 -9.24
C GLY A 174 17.08 3.50 -8.64
N ASP A 175 18.30 3.26 -9.11
CA ASP A 175 19.56 3.90 -8.62
C ASP A 175 19.77 3.72 -7.11
N GLY A 176 19.46 2.52 -6.59
CA GLY A 176 19.68 2.19 -5.18
C GLY A 176 18.61 2.76 -4.24
N ALA A 177 17.40 3.00 -4.72
CA ALA A 177 16.32 3.58 -3.93
C ALA A 177 15.99 2.80 -2.64
N ALA A 178 16.12 1.46 -2.67
CA ALA A 178 15.94 0.64 -1.46
C ALA A 178 17.07 0.85 -0.43
N LEU A 179 18.30 1.16 -0.88
CA LEU A 179 19.40 1.53 0.02
C LEU A 179 19.11 2.88 0.70
N ASP A 180 18.59 3.85 -0.05
CA ASP A 180 18.17 5.15 0.49
C ASP A 180 17.03 4.99 1.51
N LEU A 181 16.05 4.12 1.21
CA LEU A 181 14.93 3.84 2.11
C LEU A 181 15.40 3.22 3.43
N MET A 182 16.29 2.24 3.36
CA MET A 182 16.71 1.45 4.51
C MET A 182 17.91 2.03 5.28
N GLY A 183 18.65 2.94 4.64
CA GLY A 183 19.87 3.53 5.21
C GLY A 183 21.12 2.66 5.07
N GLY A 184 21.08 1.60 4.28
CA GLY A 184 22.18 0.66 4.04
C GLY A 184 21.70 -0.61 3.32
N GLY A 185 22.63 -1.52 3.07
CA GLY A 185 22.35 -2.76 2.36
C GLY A 185 21.83 -3.91 3.24
N PRO A 186 21.22 -4.96 2.63
CA PRO A 186 20.69 -6.09 3.40
C PRO A 186 21.77 -6.93 4.10
N GLY A 187 23.04 -6.85 3.68
CA GLY A 187 24.16 -7.46 4.40
C GLY A 187 24.56 -6.70 5.67
N GLU A 188 24.32 -5.40 5.71
CA GLU A 188 24.62 -4.52 6.85
C GLU A 188 23.43 -4.46 7.84
N LEU A 189 22.21 -4.54 7.32
CA LEU A 189 20.96 -4.31 8.05
C LEU A 189 19.98 -5.50 7.92
N PRO A 190 20.42 -6.76 8.13
CA PRO A 190 19.61 -7.94 7.82
C PRO A 190 18.27 -7.97 8.56
N GLU A 191 18.24 -7.57 9.83
CA GLU A 191 17.01 -7.54 10.63
C GLU A 191 16.00 -6.49 10.15
N GLN A 192 16.49 -5.33 9.72
CA GLN A 192 15.62 -4.27 9.19
C GLN A 192 14.97 -4.74 7.88
N TYR A 193 15.75 -5.35 6.98
CA TYR A 193 15.21 -5.93 5.75
C TYR A 193 14.22 -7.06 6.04
N ARG A 194 14.50 -7.93 7.01
CA ARG A 194 13.56 -9.00 7.41
C ARG A 194 12.21 -8.44 7.86
N LEU A 195 12.18 -7.28 8.52
CA LEU A 195 10.95 -6.61 8.98
C LEU A 195 10.26 -5.78 7.88
N ALA A 196 11.01 -5.33 6.87
CA ALA A 196 10.54 -4.42 5.84
C ALA A 196 10.18 -5.12 4.51
N ASP A 197 10.73 -6.31 4.24
CA ASP A 197 10.60 -6.98 2.94
C ASP A 197 9.35 -7.88 2.89
N PRO A 198 8.37 -7.60 2.00
CA PRO A 198 7.15 -8.41 1.91
C PRO A 198 7.39 -9.90 1.66
N ILE A 199 8.40 -10.26 0.83
CA ILE A 199 8.68 -11.67 0.55
C ILE A 199 9.22 -12.41 1.78
N ALA A 200 9.85 -11.70 2.74
CA ALA A 200 10.30 -12.29 3.99
C ALA A 200 9.15 -12.53 5.00
N ALA A 201 7.99 -11.89 4.78
CA ALA A 201 6.82 -11.96 5.67
C ALA A 201 5.76 -12.98 5.21
N VAL A 202 5.96 -13.67 4.08
CA VAL A 202 4.96 -14.62 3.55
C VAL A 202 4.73 -15.82 4.49
N PRO A 203 3.51 -16.37 4.53
CA PRO A 203 2.28 -15.88 3.90
C PRO A 203 1.72 -14.70 4.68
N LEU A 204 1.16 -13.67 4.02
CA LEU A 204 0.62 -12.49 4.74
C LEU A 204 -0.66 -12.79 5.53
N GLY A 205 -1.34 -13.89 5.23
CA GLY A 205 -2.62 -14.26 5.87
C GLY A 205 -3.83 -13.61 5.21
N VAL A 206 -3.63 -12.79 4.19
CA VAL A 206 -4.67 -12.14 3.38
C VAL A 206 -4.43 -12.40 1.90
N PRO A 207 -5.46 -12.32 1.03
CA PRO A 207 -5.28 -12.45 -0.41
C PRO A 207 -4.46 -11.29 -0.99
N VAL A 208 -3.53 -11.62 -1.89
CA VAL A 208 -2.69 -10.66 -2.61
C VAL A 208 -2.82 -10.88 -4.10
N LEU A 209 -3.30 -9.86 -4.82
CA LEU A 209 -3.27 -9.82 -6.28
C LEU A 209 -2.08 -8.97 -6.73
N CYS A 210 -1.17 -9.57 -7.47
CA CYS A 210 -0.11 -8.86 -8.17
C CYS A 210 -0.55 -8.60 -9.62
N LEU A 211 -0.54 -7.35 -10.05
CA LEU A 211 -0.70 -6.92 -11.43
C LEU A 211 0.63 -6.39 -11.92
N HIS A 212 1.20 -6.99 -12.96
CA HIS A 212 2.52 -6.62 -13.43
C HIS A 212 2.68 -6.91 -14.92
N SER A 213 3.37 -6.05 -15.66
CA SER A 213 3.68 -6.24 -17.07
C SER A 213 5.12 -6.74 -17.26
N ARG A 214 5.33 -7.66 -18.21
CA ARG A 214 6.67 -8.04 -18.64
C ARG A 214 7.40 -6.91 -19.37
N GLY A 215 6.66 -5.90 -19.86
CA GLY A 215 7.19 -4.68 -20.45
C GLY A 215 7.59 -3.60 -19.46
N ASP A 216 7.49 -3.89 -18.15
CA ASP A 216 7.87 -2.93 -17.09
C ASP A 216 9.39 -2.69 -17.10
N GLY A 217 9.81 -1.46 -17.41
CA GLY A 217 11.20 -1.05 -17.43
C GLY A 217 11.72 -0.47 -16.10
N ASN A 218 10.87 -0.38 -15.06
CA ASN A 218 11.21 0.23 -13.77
C ASN A 218 11.39 -0.80 -12.65
N VAL A 219 10.47 -1.75 -12.55
CA VAL A 219 10.51 -2.82 -11.55
C VAL A 219 10.51 -4.17 -12.26
N PRO A 220 11.49 -5.05 -11.99
CA PRO A 220 11.55 -6.36 -12.61
C PRO A 220 10.27 -7.19 -12.35
N TYR A 221 9.65 -7.70 -13.42
CA TYR A 221 8.48 -8.59 -13.36
C TYR A 221 8.72 -9.80 -12.43
N SER A 222 9.96 -10.28 -12.41
CA SER A 222 10.40 -11.40 -11.56
C SER A 222 10.18 -11.18 -10.06
N TYR A 223 10.04 -9.93 -9.60
CA TYR A 223 9.75 -9.67 -8.18
C TYR A 223 8.34 -10.15 -7.81
N SER A 224 7.36 -9.93 -8.68
CA SER A 224 6.01 -10.45 -8.49
C SER A 224 5.97 -11.97 -8.66
N GLU A 225 6.68 -12.54 -9.65
CA GLU A 225 6.77 -14.00 -9.83
C GLU A 225 7.34 -14.69 -8.58
N ARG A 226 8.46 -14.19 -8.05
CA ARG A 226 9.11 -14.76 -6.86
C ARG A 226 8.24 -14.61 -5.60
N TYR A 227 7.61 -13.45 -5.43
CA TYR A 227 6.71 -13.22 -4.31
C TYR A 227 5.53 -14.20 -4.34
N VAL A 228 4.85 -14.34 -5.47
CA VAL A 228 3.70 -15.25 -5.59
C VAL A 228 4.12 -16.69 -5.38
N ALA A 229 5.26 -17.11 -5.95
CA ALA A 229 5.79 -18.46 -5.75
C ALA A 229 6.09 -18.73 -4.27
N ALA A 230 6.77 -17.80 -3.57
CA ALA A 230 7.10 -17.93 -2.16
C ALA A 230 5.84 -17.93 -1.27
N ALA A 231 4.89 -17.04 -1.54
CA ALA A 231 3.63 -16.94 -0.79
C ALA A 231 2.79 -18.22 -0.94
N THR A 232 2.68 -18.74 -2.16
CA THR A 232 1.94 -20.00 -2.44
C THR A 232 2.63 -21.21 -1.79
N ALA A 233 3.95 -21.30 -1.88
CA ALA A 233 4.71 -22.37 -1.22
C ALA A 233 4.56 -22.35 0.31
N ALA A 234 4.34 -21.17 0.89
CA ALA A 234 4.06 -20.99 2.31
C ALA A 234 2.57 -21.15 2.68
N GLY A 235 1.71 -21.59 1.74
CA GLY A 235 0.27 -21.78 1.97
C GLY A 235 -0.57 -20.49 1.95
N GLY A 236 -0.02 -19.39 1.43
CA GLY A 236 -0.72 -18.12 1.28
C GLY A 236 -1.52 -18.03 -0.01
N GLN A 237 -2.43 -17.06 -0.04
CA GLN A 237 -3.26 -16.75 -1.21
C GLN A 237 -2.64 -15.58 -1.98
N ALA A 238 -1.82 -15.88 -2.97
CA ALA A 238 -1.25 -14.90 -3.86
C ALA A 238 -1.42 -15.30 -5.32
N THR A 239 -1.78 -14.34 -6.15
CA THR A 239 -1.96 -14.55 -7.61
C THR A 239 -1.22 -13.46 -8.38
N LEU A 240 -0.74 -13.81 -9.57
CA LEU A 240 -0.13 -12.88 -10.51
C LEU A 240 -0.95 -12.85 -11.79
N THR A 241 -1.41 -11.67 -12.14
CA THR A 241 -2.03 -11.40 -13.44
C THR A 241 -1.07 -10.55 -14.26
N GLU A 242 -0.66 -11.06 -15.41
CA GLU A 242 0.15 -10.31 -16.35
C GLU A 242 -0.69 -9.21 -17.01
N THR A 243 -0.18 -8.00 -17.00
CA THR A 243 -0.73 -6.84 -17.70
C THR A 243 0.07 -6.55 -18.96
N HIS A 244 -0.46 -5.72 -19.86
CA HIS A 244 0.12 -5.55 -21.20
C HIS A 244 0.70 -4.16 -21.45
N GLY A 245 0.52 -3.23 -20.51
CA GLY A 245 1.07 -1.89 -20.57
C GLY A 245 2.51 -1.79 -20.03
N ASP A 246 2.91 -0.56 -19.75
CA ASP A 246 4.16 -0.26 -19.07
C ASP A 246 3.94 -0.09 -17.54
N HIS A 247 4.97 0.39 -16.84
CA HIS A 247 4.91 0.64 -15.40
C HIS A 247 3.79 1.60 -14.98
N PHE A 248 3.40 2.53 -15.84
CA PHE A 248 2.47 3.62 -15.50
C PHE A 248 1.02 3.36 -15.96
N THR A 249 0.78 2.43 -16.86
CA THR A 249 -0.59 2.07 -17.26
C THR A 249 -1.42 1.55 -16.11
N LEU A 250 -0.77 0.96 -15.10
CA LEU A 250 -1.42 0.48 -13.86
C LEU A 250 -2.07 1.60 -13.04
N ILE A 251 -1.63 2.85 -13.22
CA ILE A 251 -2.15 4.02 -12.50
C ILE A 251 -2.88 5.01 -13.42
N ASP A 252 -3.23 4.59 -14.63
CA ASP A 252 -4.12 5.34 -15.52
C ASP A 252 -5.56 4.83 -15.36
N PRO A 253 -6.51 5.62 -14.84
CA PRO A 253 -7.91 5.23 -14.68
C PRO A 253 -8.62 4.81 -15.98
N ALA A 254 -8.09 5.20 -17.14
CA ALA A 254 -8.64 4.84 -18.44
C ALA A 254 -8.08 3.50 -18.98
N SER A 255 -7.09 2.91 -18.33
CA SER A 255 -6.42 1.69 -18.78
C SER A 255 -7.18 0.42 -18.44
N ALA A 256 -6.95 -0.63 -19.23
CA ALA A 256 -7.41 -1.99 -18.91
C ALA A 256 -6.71 -2.55 -17.67
N ASP A 257 -5.47 -2.14 -17.41
CA ASP A 257 -4.67 -2.60 -16.26
C ASP A 257 -5.27 -2.08 -14.95
N TRP A 258 -5.69 -0.80 -14.91
CA TRP A 258 -6.46 -0.28 -13.77
C TRP A 258 -7.83 -0.93 -13.63
N ALA A 259 -8.53 -1.16 -14.74
CA ALA A 259 -9.82 -1.84 -14.72
C ALA A 259 -9.72 -3.24 -14.09
N ALA A 260 -8.61 -3.97 -14.34
CA ALA A 260 -8.35 -5.26 -13.70
C ALA A 260 -8.16 -5.14 -12.17
N ALA A 261 -7.50 -4.08 -11.70
CA ALA A 261 -7.37 -3.80 -10.26
C ALA A 261 -8.74 -3.57 -9.62
N VAL A 262 -9.57 -2.73 -10.24
CA VAL A 262 -10.92 -2.42 -9.74
C VAL A 262 -11.83 -3.66 -9.75
N ALA A 263 -11.76 -4.48 -10.80
CA ALA A 263 -12.58 -5.69 -10.92
C ALA A 263 -12.30 -6.73 -9.81
N ALA A 264 -11.11 -6.71 -9.22
CA ALA A 264 -10.74 -7.61 -8.12
C ALA A 264 -11.28 -7.16 -6.74
N LEU A 265 -11.61 -5.87 -6.57
CA LEU A 265 -11.99 -5.31 -5.27
C LEU A 265 -13.18 -6.01 -4.59
N PRO A 266 -14.29 -6.36 -5.29
CA PRO A 266 -15.42 -7.03 -4.64
C PRO A 266 -15.04 -8.36 -3.97
N ALA A 267 -14.14 -9.13 -4.59
CA ALA A 267 -13.67 -10.39 -4.02
C ALA A 267 -12.71 -10.20 -2.85
N LEU A 268 -11.92 -9.12 -2.85
CA LEU A 268 -10.98 -8.78 -1.77
C LEU A 268 -11.68 -8.12 -0.58
N LEU A 269 -12.86 -7.55 -0.80
CA LEU A 269 -13.70 -6.91 0.22
C LEU A 269 -14.81 -7.83 0.75
N SER A 270 -14.90 -9.08 0.29
CA SER A 270 -15.96 -10.04 0.65
C SER A 270 -15.74 -10.79 2.00
#